data_3e39a9b6729f276a97e3a24ed1654c8e
#
_entry.id   3e39a9b6729f276a97e3a24ed1654c8e
#
_cell.length_a   1.000
_cell.length_b   1.000
_cell.length_c   1.000
_cell.angle_alpha   90.00
_cell.angle_beta   90.00
_cell.angle_gamma   90.00
#
_symmetry.space_group_name_H-M   'P 1'
#
loop_
_entity.id
_entity.type
_entity.pdbx_description
1 polymer ?
#
loop_
_entity_poly.entity_id
_entity_poly.type
_entity_poly.pdbx_seq_one_letter_code
_entity_poly.pdbx_strand_id
1 'polypeptide(L)'
;MMFKFLKNKENNQKVLAIVSGKMCNISQVADPMFSSKMMGDGLAIISDKDEAIVCSPCSGDLKVLFPTGHAFGVKMKNGVEILV
;
A
#
# COMPACT_ATOMS: atom_id res chain seq x y z
N MET A 1 -5.96 -6.69 -2.19
CA MET A 1 -4.73 -6.12 -1.58
C MET A 1 -4.79 -4.62 -1.66
N MET A 2 -4.48 -3.94 -0.59
CA MET A 2 -4.53 -2.49 -0.57
C MET A 2 -3.32 -1.92 0.16
N PHE A 3 -2.96 -0.68 -0.16
CA PHE A 3 -1.89 0.03 0.52
C PHE A 3 -2.23 1.51 0.69
N LYS A 4 -1.58 2.12 1.65
CA LYS A 4 -1.71 3.53 1.98
C LYS A 4 -0.40 4.24 1.71
N PHE A 5 -0.47 5.50 1.27
CA PHE A 5 0.70 6.35 1.15
C PHE A 5 0.35 7.79 1.47
N LEU A 6 1.35 8.56 1.90
CA LEU A 6 1.27 10.01 2.05
C LEU A 6 1.98 10.66 0.88
N LYS A 7 1.27 11.52 0.18
CA LYS A 7 1.84 12.21 -0.97
C LYS A 7 2.76 13.35 -0.53
N ASN A 8 3.97 13.38 -1.06
CA ASN A 8 4.91 14.46 -0.87
C ASN A 8 5.25 15.10 -2.21
N LYS A 9 5.07 16.40 -2.33
CA LYS A 9 5.30 17.13 -3.59
C LYS A 9 6.77 17.11 -4.04
N GLU A 10 7.71 16.94 -3.12
CA GLU A 10 9.14 16.85 -3.42
C GLU A 10 9.58 15.43 -3.76
N ASN A 11 8.65 14.51 -3.78
CA ASN A 11 8.93 13.12 -3.98
C ASN A 11 9.15 12.80 -5.46
N ASN A 12 10.36 12.42 -5.82
CA ASN A 12 10.70 11.90 -7.14
C ASN A 12 10.74 10.38 -7.19
N GLN A 13 10.45 9.71 -6.10
CA GLN A 13 10.49 8.26 -6.03
C GLN A 13 9.20 7.66 -6.57
N LYS A 14 9.35 6.51 -7.22
CA LYS A 14 8.22 5.78 -7.79
C LYS A 14 7.59 4.87 -6.76
N VAL A 15 6.27 4.80 -6.80
CA VAL A 15 5.49 3.81 -6.08
C VAL A 15 4.86 2.89 -7.12
N LEU A 16 5.19 1.61 -7.03
CA LEU A 16 4.78 0.62 -8.01
C LEU A 16 3.65 -0.26 -7.45
N ALA A 17 2.91 -0.89 -8.34
CA ALA A 17 1.89 -1.86 -7.94
C ALA A 17 2.54 -3.04 -7.22
N ILE A 18 1.92 -3.46 -6.11
CA ILE A 18 2.44 -4.52 -5.25
C ILE A 18 2.11 -5.92 -5.78
N VAL A 19 1.13 -6.01 -6.65
CA VAL A 19 0.64 -7.26 -7.22
C VAL A 19 -0.09 -6.95 -8.51
N SER A 20 -0.16 -7.93 -9.42
CA SER A 20 -0.97 -7.81 -10.62
C SER A 20 -2.45 -8.02 -10.31
N GLY A 21 -3.29 -7.21 -10.90
CA GLY A 21 -4.73 -7.31 -10.69
C GLY A 21 -5.47 -6.04 -11.10
N LYS A 22 -6.72 -5.96 -10.71
CA LYS A 22 -7.58 -4.83 -11.02
C LYS A 22 -7.46 -3.78 -9.92
N MET A 23 -7.11 -2.58 -10.30
CA MET A 23 -7.02 -1.44 -9.38
C MET A 23 -8.40 -0.82 -9.15
N CYS A 24 -8.68 -0.46 -7.90
CA CYS A 24 -9.89 0.28 -7.56
C CYS A 24 -9.60 1.35 -6.52
N ASN A 25 -10.53 2.29 -6.39
CA ASN A 25 -10.42 3.37 -5.42
C ASN A 25 -10.51 2.78 -4.00
N ILE A 26 -9.69 3.29 -3.08
CA ILE A 26 -9.69 2.84 -1.70
C ILE A 26 -11.07 3.03 -1.03
N SER A 27 -11.85 4.01 -1.45
CA SER A 27 -13.20 4.24 -0.92
C SER A 27 -14.17 3.09 -1.21
N GLN A 28 -13.86 2.22 -2.15
CA GLN A 28 -14.67 1.07 -2.51
C GLN A 28 -14.34 -0.18 -1.69
N VAL A 29 -13.35 -0.11 -0.82
CA VAL A 29 -12.95 -1.21 0.04
C VAL A 29 -14.00 -1.41 1.14
N ALA A 30 -14.32 -2.66 1.45
CA ALA A 30 -15.34 -2.99 2.44
C ALA A 30 -14.97 -2.62 3.88
N ASP A 31 -13.68 -2.50 4.17
CA ASP A 31 -13.19 -2.14 5.50
C ASP A 31 -13.30 -0.62 5.72
N PRO A 32 -14.14 -0.14 6.68
CA PRO A 32 -14.32 1.29 6.92
C PRO A 32 -13.06 2.04 7.31
N MET A 33 -12.11 1.40 7.96
CA MET A 33 -10.84 2.05 8.33
C MET A 33 -10.07 2.51 7.11
N PHE A 34 -10.17 1.78 6.01
CA PHE A 34 -9.48 2.12 4.77
C PHE A 34 -10.37 2.93 3.84
N SER A 35 -11.64 2.54 3.68
CA SER A 35 -12.56 3.21 2.75
C SER A 35 -12.85 4.65 3.14
N SER A 36 -12.83 4.97 4.44
CA SER A 36 -12.98 6.32 4.96
C SER A 36 -11.70 7.15 4.90
N LYS A 37 -10.61 6.55 4.46
CA LYS A 37 -9.28 7.19 4.41
C LYS A 37 -8.72 7.59 5.78
N MET A 38 -9.20 6.98 6.85
CA MET A 38 -8.67 7.23 8.21
C MET A 38 -7.20 6.87 8.32
N MET A 39 -6.76 5.84 7.59
CA MET A 39 -5.38 5.41 7.55
C MET A 39 -4.55 6.13 6.48
N GLY A 40 -5.12 7.14 5.83
CA GLY A 40 -4.51 7.87 4.74
C GLY A 40 -5.14 7.53 3.39
N ASP A 41 -4.73 8.25 2.37
CA ASP A 41 -5.18 8.00 1.01
C ASP A 41 -4.42 6.83 0.39
N GLY A 42 -4.97 6.23 -0.64
CA GLY A 42 -4.35 5.11 -1.32
C GLY A 42 -5.27 4.49 -2.36
N LEU A 43 -4.94 3.26 -2.71
CA LEU A 43 -5.75 2.49 -3.65
C LEU A 43 -5.74 1.01 -3.25
N ALA A 44 -6.64 0.25 -3.83
CA ALA A 44 -6.72 -1.18 -3.62
C ALA A 44 -6.50 -1.91 -4.95
N ILE A 45 -5.96 -3.12 -4.87
CA ILE A 45 -5.78 -3.99 -6.02
C ILE A 45 -6.43 -5.32 -5.70
N ILE A 46 -7.32 -5.75 -6.59
CA ILE A 46 -7.91 -7.09 -6.52
C ILE A 46 -7.04 -7.99 -7.37
N SER A 47 -6.34 -8.92 -6.72
CA SER A 47 -5.47 -9.86 -7.42
C SER A 47 -6.28 -10.74 -8.37
N ASP A 48 -5.71 -10.99 -9.54
CA ASP A 48 -6.30 -11.88 -10.55
C ASP A 48 -5.94 -13.36 -10.31
N LYS A 49 -5.23 -13.65 -9.23
CA LYS A 49 -4.78 -15.01 -8.89
C LYS A 49 -5.12 -15.33 -7.45
N ASP A 50 -5.38 -16.62 -7.17
CA ASP A 50 -5.64 -17.10 -5.81
C ASP A 50 -4.40 -17.01 -4.94
N GLU A 51 -3.22 -17.24 -5.53
CA GLU A 51 -1.94 -17.06 -4.87
C GLU A 51 -1.11 -16.04 -5.64
N ALA A 52 -0.55 -15.09 -4.93
CA ALA A 52 0.27 -14.05 -5.54
C ALA A 52 1.45 -13.72 -4.65
N ILE A 53 2.57 -13.38 -5.29
CA ILE A 53 3.71 -12.79 -4.60
C ILE A 53 3.48 -11.29 -4.51
N VAL A 54 3.42 -10.78 -3.28
CA VAL A 54 3.27 -9.36 -3.01
C VAL A 54 4.65 -8.75 -2.85
N CYS A 55 4.93 -7.74 -3.65
CA CYS A 55 6.22 -7.05 -3.64
C CYS A 55 6.10 -5.70 -2.95
N SER A 56 7.22 -5.21 -2.42
CA SER A 56 7.27 -3.86 -1.88
C SER A 56 6.96 -2.85 -2.99
N PRO A 57 6.11 -1.84 -2.72
CA PRO A 57 5.77 -0.84 -3.72
C PRO A 57 6.90 0.15 -4.01
N CYS A 58 7.91 0.20 -3.16
CA CYS A 58 8.98 1.19 -3.25
C CYS A 58 10.22 0.73 -2.50
N SER A 59 11.32 1.45 -2.74
CA SER A 59 12.52 1.32 -1.95
C SER A 59 12.40 2.11 -0.66
N GLY A 60 12.92 1.57 0.43
CA GLY A 60 12.87 2.21 1.73
C GLY A 60 13.15 1.23 2.85
N ASP A 61 12.91 1.67 4.07
CA ASP A 61 13.11 0.86 5.26
C ASP A 61 11.82 0.16 5.66
N LEU A 62 11.91 -1.15 5.87
CA LEU A 62 10.79 -1.92 6.43
C LEU A 62 10.67 -1.55 7.91
N LYS A 63 9.62 -0.80 8.24
CA LYS A 63 9.41 -0.29 9.61
C LYS A 63 8.57 -1.22 10.46
N VAL A 64 7.63 -1.91 9.85
CA VAL A 64 6.77 -2.84 10.56
C VAL A 64 6.42 -4.02 9.67
N LEU A 65 6.45 -5.19 10.26
CA LEU A 65 5.95 -6.43 9.65
C LEU A 65 5.07 -7.09 10.69
N PHE A 66 3.77 -7.16 10.40
CA PHE A 66 2.84 -7.79 11.34
C PHE A 66 3.09 -9.28 11.45
N PRO A 67 3.04 -9.86 12.68
CA PRO A 67 3.39 -11.27 12.89
C PRO A 67 2.59 -12.25 12.05
N THR A 68 1.34 -11.93 11.73
CA THR A 68 0.49 -12.77 10.88
C THR A 68 0.80 -12.64 9.39
N GLY A 69 1.69 -11.72 9.02
CA GLY A 69 2.07 -11.50 7.62
C GLY A 69 1.01 -10.80 6.78
N HIS A 70 -0.05 -10.28 7.39
CA HIS A 70 -1.16 -9.67 6.65
C HIS A 70 -0.90 -8.22 6.25
N ALA A 71 0.12 -7.57 6.81
CA ALA A 71 0.42 -6.17 6.52
C ALA A 71 1.89 -5.87 6.80
N PHE A 72 2.43 -4.89 6.09
CA PHE A 72 3.76 -4.36 6.36
C PHE A 72 3.81 -2.87 6.02
N GLY A 73 4.74 -2.16 6.64
CA GLY A 73 4.94 -0.73 6.43
C GLY A 73 6.36 -0.41 5.98
N VAL A 74 6.47 0.43 4.96
CA VAL A 74 7.75 0.86 4.40
C VAL A 74 7.84 2.38 4.50
N LYS A 75 8.98 2.87 4.99
CA LYS A 75 9.28 4.31 4.99
C LYS A 75 10.29 4.62 3.90
N MET A 76 9.90 5.44 2.96
CA MET A 76 10.77 5.91 1.89
C MET A 76 11.79 6.92 2.42
N LYS A 77 12.87 7.14 1.69
CA LYS A 77 13.92 8.10 2.07
C LYS A 77 13.38 9.53 2.20
N ASN A 78 12.37 9.87 1.44
CA ASN A 78 11.73 11.19 1.50
C ASN A 78 10.77 11.37 2.68
N GLY A 79 10.61 10.36 3.54
CA GLY A 79 9.74 10.42 4.69
C GLY A 79 8.33 9.90 4.47
N VAL A 80 7.96 9.57 3.25
CA VAL A 80 6.65 8.99 2.97
C VAL A 80 6.55 7.59 3.53
N GLU A 81 5.47 7.30 4.23
CA GLU A 81 5.19 5.97 4.79
C GLU A 81 4.08 5.31 4.00
N ILE A 82 4.29 4.05 3.61
CA ILE A 82 3.33 3.26 2.86
C ILE A 82 2.99 2.02 3.66
N LEU A 83 1.70 1.83 3.93
CA LEU A 83 1.17 0.64 4.56
C LEU A 83 0.53 -0.26 3.48
N VAL A 84 0.98 -1.52 3.44
CA VAL A 84 0.46 -2.53 2.52
C VAL A 84 -0.32 -3.58 3.29
#